data_bc4a397e575ae9535300219bdb06ba02
#
_entry.id   bc4a397e575ae9535300219bdb06ba02
#
_cell.length_a   1.000
_cell.length_b   1.000
_cell.length_c   1.000
_cell.angle_alpha   90.00
_cell.angle_beta   90.00
_cell.angle_gamma   90.00
#
_symmetry.space_group_name_H-M   'P 1'
#
loop_
_entity.id
_entity.type
_entity.pdbx_description
1 polymer ?
#
loop_
_entity_poly.entity_id
_entity_poly.type
_entity_poly.pdbx_seq_one_letter_code
_entity_poly.pdbx_strand_id
1 'polypeptide(L)'
;MTLDTLKSANRVIGIKQATKAVKRGNVQTVFVADDADDRVIEPLKVLCQESEIPVGHAETMKVLGQACGIEVGAAAVAVLK
;
A
#
# COMPACT_ATOMS: atom_id res chain seq x y z
N MET A 1 -1.79 11.79 -4.42
CA MET A 1 -1.75 11.51 -2.98
C MET A 1 -0.31 11.28 -2.54
N THR A 2 0.06 11.80 -1.40
CA THR A 2 1.42 11.67 -0.85
C THR A 2 1.40 10.81 0.42
N LEU A 3 2.58 10.36 0.84
CA LEU A 3 2.71 9.60 2.08
C LEU A 3 2.20 10.38 3.30
N ASP A 4 2.30 11.70 3.28
CA ASP A 4 1.89 12.54 4.40
C ASP A 4 0.40 12.44 4.72
N THR A 5 -0.42 12.04 3.76
CA THR A 5 -1.86 11.94 3.95
C THR A 5 -2.31 10.58 4.49
N LEU A 6 -1.41 9.58 4.53
CA LEU A 6 -1.76 8.22 4.94
C LEU A 6 -2.25 8.12 6.37
N LYS A 7 -1.71 8.96 7.27
CA LYS A 7 -2.06 8.90 8.68
C LYS A 7 -3.54 9.18 8.93
N SER A 8 -4.13 10.06 8.15
CA SER A 8 -5.54 10.45 8.29
C SER A 8 -6.44 9.83 7.23
N ALA A 9 -5.89 9.10 6.27
CA ALA A 9 -6.66 8.50 5.20
C ALA A 9 -7.35 7.22 5.65
N ASN A 10 -8.48 6.90 5.02
CA ASN A 10 -9.11 5.61 5.16
C ASN A 10 -8.23 4.58 4.45
N ARG A 11 -7.70 3.63 5.20
CA ARG A 11 -6.71 2.72 4.65
C ARG A 11 -6.73 1.35 5.30
N VAL A 12 -6.17 0.38 4.60
CA VAL A 12 -5.84 -0.94 5.15
C VAL A 12 -4.35 -1.18 5.00
N ILE A 13 -3.74 -1.81 5.99
CA ILE A 13 -2.30 -1.99 6.08
C ILE A 13 -1.96 -3.48 5.93
N GLY A 14 -0.95 -3.76 5.13
CA GLY A 14 -0.46 -5.11 4.89
C GLY A 14 -0.83 -5.63 3.51
N ILE A 15 0.01 -6.56 3.00
CA ILE A 15 -0.14 -7.12 1.65
C ILE A 15 -1.50 -7.82 1.49
N LYS A 16 -1.85 -8.67 2.44
CA LYS A 16 -3.08 -9.46 2.36
C LYS A 16 -4.32 -8.56 2.34
N GLN A 17 -4.34 -7.56 3.21
CA GLN A 17 -5.47 -6.64 3.30
C GLN A 17 -5.54 -5.73 2.07
N ALA A 18 -4.38 -5.25 1.60
CA ALA A 18 -4.33 -4.43 0.39
C ALA A 18 -4.83 -5.20 -0.83
N THR A 19 -4.42 -6.47 -0.97
CA THR A 19 -4.85 -7.33 -2.06
C THR A 19 -6.37 -7.51 -2.06
N LYS A 20 -6.94 -7.77 -0.89
CA LYS A 20 -8.40 -7.92 -0.76
C LYS A 20 -9.13 -6.65 -1.15
N ALA A 21 -8.62 -5.50 -0.71
CA ALA A 21 -9.24 -4.22 -1.01
C ALA A 21 -9.21 -3.91 -2.50
N VAL A 22 -8.10 -4.20 -3.17
CA VAL A 22 -7.98 -4.01 -4.63
C VAL A 22 -8.99 -4.88 -5.35
N LYS A 23 -9.14 -6.14 -4.95
CA LYS A 23 -10.11 -7.05 -5.55
C LYS A 23 -11.55 -6.59 -5.38
N ARG A 24 -11.85 -5.88 -4.29
CA ARG A 24 -13.19 -5.32 -4.05
C ARG A 24 -13.46 -4.07 -4.88
N GLY A 25 -12.43 -3.45 -5.43
CA GLY A 25 -12.57 -2.29 -6.28
C GLY A 25 -12.81 -0.97 -5.55
N ASN A 26 -12.55 -0.88 -4.24
CA ASN A 26 -12.75 0.36 -3.50
C ASN A 26 -11.44 1.03 -3.08
N VAL A 27 -10.38 0.83 -3.84
CA VAL A 27 -9.06 1.39 -3.56
C VAL A 27 -8.78 2.57 -4.49
N GLN A 28 -8.29 3.64 -3.90
CA GLN A 28 -7.89 4.85 -4.62
C GLN A 28 -6.42 4.77 -5.07
N THR A 29 -5.54 4.30 -4.18
CA THR A 29 -4.10 4.23 -4.41
C THR A 29 -3.52 3.13 -3.53
N VAL A 30 -2.43 2.50 -3.99
CA VAL A 30 -1.67 1.54 -3.19
C VAL A 30 -0.24 2.06 -3.05
N PHE A 31 0.29 2.02 -1.84
CA PHE A 31 1.71 2.31 -1.58
C PHE A 31 2.42 1.01 -1.24
N VAL A 32 3.63 0.83 -1.77
CA VAL A 32 4.47 -0.32 -1.49
C VAL A 32 5.83 0.15 -1.00
N ALA A 33 6.45 -0.65 -0.14
CA ALA A 33 7.79 -0.37 0.37
C ALA A 33 8.84 -0.99 -0.54
N ASP A 34 9.83 -0.20 -0.94
CA ASP A 34 10.84 -0.64 -1.91
C ASP A 34 11.78 -1.70 -1.35
N ASP A 35 11.95 -1.79 -0.03
CA ASP A 35 12.78 -2.79 0.62
C ASP A 35 12.03 -4.08 0.99
N ALA A 36 10.76 -4.17 0.68
CA ALA A 36 10.00 -5.41 0.88
C ALA A 36 10.38 -6.44 -0.18
N ASP A 37 10.20 -7.73 0.15
CA ASP A 37 10.53 -8.82 -0.77
C ASP A 37 9.69 -8.70 -2.05
N ASP A 38 10.37 -8.68 -3.20
CA ASP A 38 9.70 -8.58 -4.50
C ASP A 38 8.68 -9.69 -4.73
N ARG A 39 8.95 -10.89 -4.22
CA ARG A 39 8.02 -12.01 -4.35
C ARG A 39 6.70 -11.76 -3.64
N VAL A 40 6.72 -10.91 -2.62
CA VAL A 40 5.52 -10.53 -1.86
C VAL A 40 4.82 -9.35 -2.52
N ILE A 41 5.59 -8.40 -3.04
CA ILE A 41 5.08 -7.14 -3.60
C ILE A 41 4.61 -7.30 -5.04
N GLU A 42 5.32 -8.07 -5.85
CA GLU A 42 5.06 -8.16 -7.29
C GLU A 42 3.62 -8.58 -7.65
N PRO A 43 3.04 -9.60 -6.99
CA PRO A 43 1.64 -9.96 -7.30
C PRO A 43 0.67 -8.80 -7.05
N LEU A 44 0.91 -8.00 -6.02
CA LEU A 44 0.07 -6.84 -5.72
C LEU A 44 0.23 -5.76 -6.78
N LYS A 45 1.46 -5.50 -7.23
CA LYS A 45 1.73 -4.53 -8.30
C LYS A 45 1.02 -4.92 -9.59
N VAL A 46 1.09 -6.20 -9.97
CA VAL A 46 0.42 -6.70 -11.15
C VAL A 46 -1.09 -6.51 -11.04
N LEU A 47 -1.65 -6.84 -9.89
CA LEU A 47 -3.08 -6.67 -9.65
C LEU A 47 -3.51 -5.20 -9.75
N CYS A 48 -2.70 -4.29 -9.20
CA CYS A 48 -2.97 -2.86 -9.31
C CYS A 48 -2.92 -2.38 -10.75
N GLN A 49 -1.95 -2.88 -11.53
CA GLN A 49 -1.80 -2.53 -12.92
C GLN A 49 -3.03 -2.97 -13.72
N GLU A 50 -3.49 -4.20 -13.50
CA GLU A 50 -4.68 -4.74 -14.16
C GLU A 50 -5.95 -3.96 -13.79
N SER A 51 -6.01 -3.45 -12.58
CA SER A 51 -7.16 -2.70 -12.06
C SER A 51 -7.01 -1.19 -12.28
N GLU A 52 -5.94 -0.75 -12.93
CA GLU A 52 -5.66 0.66 -13.21
C GLU A 52 -5.56 1.51 -11.94
N ILE A 53 -4.99 0.94 -10.88
CA ILE A 53 -4.81 1.62 -9.61
C ILE A 53 -3.38 2.16 -9.53
N PRO A 54 -3.19 3.46 -9.25
CA PRO A 54 -1.85 4.02 -9.10
C PRO A 54 -1.09 3.38 -7.94
N VAL A 55 0.21 3.14 -8.14
CA VAL A 55 1.08 2.59 -7.10
C VAL A 55 2.13 3.63 -6.74
N GLY A 56 2.16 4.01 -5.47
CA GLY A 56 3.20 4.88 -4.92
C GLY A 56 4.25 4.03 -4.21
N HIS A 57 5.39 4.64 -3.94
CA HIS A 57 6.52 3.94 -3.33
C HIS A 57 6.98 4.65 -2.06
N ALA A 58 7.37 3.86 -1.07
CA ALA A 58 8.10 4.32 0.10
C ALA A 58 9.48 3.67 0.08
N GLU A 59 10.50 4.36 0.56
CA GLU A 59 11.87 3.84 0.54
C GLU A 59 12.01 2.55 1.35
N THR A 60 11.35 2.49 2.50
CA THR A 60 11.44 1.33 3.40
C THR A 60 10.08 1.02 4.00
N MET A 61 9.95 -0.21 4.51
CA MET A 61 8.77 -0.60 5.27
C MET A 61 8.59 0.26 6.51
N LYS A 62 9.70 0.66 7.13
CA LYS A 62 9.68 1.53 8.30
C LYS A 62 9.07 2.89 7.97
N VAL A 63 9.48 3.49 6.88
CA VAL A 63 8.96 4.79 6.43
C VAL A 63 7.46 4.68 6.14
N LEU A 64 7.05 3.61 5.45
CA LEU A 64 5.64 3.41 5.14
C LEU A 64 4.80 3.22 6.40
N GLY A 65 5.29 2.44 7.36
CA GLY A 65 4.62 2.27 8.63
C GLY A 65 4.49 3.57 9.40
N GLN A 66 5.56 4.36 9.45
CA GLN A 66 5.55 5.68 10.11
C GLN A 66 4.55 6.64 9.45
N ALA A 67 4.45 6.60 8.14
CA ALA A 67 3.49 7.43 7.41
C ALA A 67 2.04 7.08 7.79
N CYS A 68 1.80 5.81 8.15
CA CYS A 68 0.49 5.37 8.63
C CYS A 68 0.27 5.63 10.12
N GLY A 69 1.29 6.07 10.84
CA GLY A 69 1.20 6.31 12.28
C GLY A 69 1.29 5.07 13.13
N ILE A 70 1.87 3.98 12.61
CA ILE A 70 2.06 2.74 13.36
C ILE A 70 3.53 2.56 13.71
N GLU A 71 3.83 1.73 14.71
CA GLU A 71 5.19 1.54 15.21
C GLU A 71 5.96 0.45 14.46
N VAL A 72 5.28 -0.35 13.67
CA VAL A 72 5.90 -1.44 12.90
C VAL A 72 5.94 -1.08 11.43
N GLY A 73 6.79 -1.78 10.68
CA GLY A 73 6.88 -1.57 9.24
C GLY A 73 5.66 -2.12 8.50
N ALA A 74 5.41 -1.56 7.32
CA ALA A 74 4.34 -2.01 6.44
C ALA A 74 4.90 -2.26 5.04
N ALA A 75 4.67 -3.45 4.49
CA ALA A 75 5.11 -3.78 3.14
C ALA A 75 4.24 -3.10 2.08
N ALA A 76 2.96 -2.95 2.36
CA ALA A 76 2.02 -2.28 1.47
C ALA A 76 0.86 -1.70 2.26
N VAL A 77 0.27 -0.64 1.71
CA VAL A 77 -0.91 0.03 2.28
C VAL A 77 -1.83 0.38 1.12
N ALA A 78 -3.12 0.06 1.24
CA ALA A 78 -4.12 0.46 0.27
C ALA A 78 -4.95 1.60 0.85
N VAL A 79 -5.04 2.69 0.10
CA VAL A 79 -5.88 3.84 0.48
C VAL A 79 -7.26 3.63 -0.14
N LEU A 80 -8.27 3.63 0.70
CA LEU A 80 -9.64 3.37 0.27
C LEU A 80 -10.32 4.63 -0.28
N LYS A 81 -11.27 4.41 -1.14
CA LYS A 81 -12.09 5.50 -1.69
C LYS A 81 -12.98 6.14 -0.62
#